data_b9212179eda054b061071a4989fa1b68
#
_entry.id   b9212179eda054b061071a4989fa1b68
#
_cell.length_a   1.000
_cell.length_b   1.000
_cell.length_c   1.000
_cell.angle_alpha   90.00
_cell.angle_beta   90.00
_cell.angle_gamma   90.00
#
_symmetry.space_group_name_H-M   'P 1'
#
loop_
_entity.id
_entity.type
_entity.pdbx_description
1 polymer ?
#
loop_
_entity_poly.entity_id
_entity_poly.type
_entity_poly.pdbx_seq_one_letter_code
_entity_poly.pdbx_strand_id
1 'polypeptide(L)'
;MENKKSSTADRGLIMSRKLNAPIELVWEVWTNAEHIVNWWGPNGFTNTISKMEGVPGGEWDLVMHGPDGTDYKNKSIFKEVIPYKKIVYEHVSAPRFVATVDFEDQGEQTLITWQMLFATAEEFIQTVKTFKADEGLKQNLEKLNVYLAGLNTKI
;
A
#
# COMPACT_ATOMS: atom_id res chain seq x y z
N MET A 1 -14.35 -13.06 -21.16
CA MET A 1 -13.30 -12.21 -20.93
C MET A 1 -13.60 -11.08 -20.01
N GLU A 2 -14.57 -10.30 -20.27
CA GLU A 2 -14.96 -9.28 -19.35
C GLU A 2 -15.39 -9.83 -18.04
N ASN A 3 -15.88 -11.04 -18.03
CA ASN A 3 -16.37 -11.64 -16.79
C ASN A 3 -15.31 -11.77 -15.73
N LYS A 4 -14.08 -12.05 -16.14
CA LYS A 4 -13.00 -12.13 -15.22
C LYS A 4 -12.74 -10.84 -14.52
N LYS A 5 -12.75 -9.76 -15.27
CA LYS A 5 -12.54 -8.46 -14.69
C LYS A 5 -13.65 -8.07 -13.77
N SER A 6 -14.88 -8.42 -14.14
CA SER A 6 -16.01 -8.11 -13.30
C SER A 6 -15.92 -8.77 -11.96
N SER A 7 -15.49 -10.03 -11.93
CA SER A 7 -15.49 -10.75 -10.67
C SER A 7 -14.47 -10.20 -9.70
N THR A 8 -13.34 -9.63 -10.19
CA THR A 8 -12.39 -8.99 -9.30
C THR A 8 -12.78 -7.56 -9.01
N ALA A 9 -13.39 -6.88 -9.99
CA ALA A 9 -13.80 -5.50 -9.79
C ALA A 9 -14.87 -5.36 -8.71
N ASP A 10 -15.68 -6.40 -8.52
CA ASP A 10 -16.73 -6.37 -7.51
C ASP A 10 -16.19 -6.39 -6.09
N ARG A 11 -14.95 -6.81 -5.88
CA ARG A 11 -14.41 -6.95 -4.54
C ARG A 11 -13.00 -6.41 -4.39
N GLY A 12 -12.60 -5.47 -5.23
CA GLY A 12 -11.25 -4.94 -5.18
C GLY A 12 -11.11 -3.52 -5.67
N LEU A 13 -10.00 -2.93 -5.27
CA LEU A 13 -9.56 -1.63 -5.72
C LEU A 13 -8.28 -1.82 -6.49
N ILE A 14 -8.09 -1.03 -7.55
CA ILE A 14 -6.80 -1.01 -8.24
C ILE A 14 -6.52 0.41 -8.68
N MET A 15 -5.31 0.88 -8.41
CA MET A 15 -4.88 2.21 -8.80
C MET A 15 -3.46 2.18 -9.28
N SER A 16 -3.16 2.99 -10.28
CA SER A 16 -1.80 3.15 -10.82
C SER A 16 -1.38 4.59 -10.69
N ARG A 17 -0.08 4.79 -10.48
CA ARG A 17 0.46 6.14 -10.36
C ARG A 17 1.90 6.14 -10.84
N LYS A 18 2.29 7.15 -11.61
CA LYS A 18 3.69 7.37 -11.92
C LYS A 18 4.31 8.13 -10.76
N LEU A 19 5.40 7.57 -10.25
CA LEU A 19 6.12 8.18 -9.14
C LEU A 19 7.38 8.82 -9.68
N ASN A 20 7.69 10.02 -9.19
CA ASN A 20 8.83 10.80 -9.69
C ASN A 20 10.12 10.41 -9.00
N ALA A 21 10.49 9.15 -9.16
CA ALA A 21 11.71 8.61 -8.57
C ALA A 21 12.08 7.31 -9.27
N PRO A 22 13.38 6.97 -9.31
CA PRO A 22 13.81 5.71 -9.92
C PRO A 22 13.43 4.53 -9.05
N ILE A 23 13.39 3.35 -9.68
CA ILE A 23 12.89 2.14 -9.03
C ILE A 23 13.68 1.78 -7.76
N GLU A 24 14.96 2.06 -7.72
CA GLU A 24 15.77 1.75 -6.54
C GLU A 24 15.28 2.53 -5.32
N LEU A 25 14.98 3.79 -5.50
CA LEU A 25 14.50 4.61 -4.40
C LEU A 25 13.09 4.21 -4.00
N VAL A 26 12.22 3.95 -4.98
CA VAL A 26 10.85 3.53 -4.70
C VAL A 26 10.85 2.23 -3.91
N TRP A 27 11.70 1.27 -4.31
CA TRP A 27 11.79 -0.01 -3.62
C TRP A 27 12.24 0.19 -2.18
N GLU A 28 13.22 1.06 -1.97
CA GLU A 28 13.73 1.31 -0.63
C GLU A 28 12.67 1.89 0.29
N VAL A 29 11.90 2.87 -0.19
CA VAL A 29 10.89 3.49 0.67
C VAL A 29 9.72 2.56 0.95
N TRP A 30 9.54 1.51 0.15
CA TRP A 30 8.51 0.51 0.37
C TRP A 30 8.95 -0.60 1.32
N THR A 31 10.23 -0.87 1.41
CA THR A 31 10.72 -2.04 2.15
C THR A 31 11.49 -1.69 3.42
N ASN A 32 11.71 -0.41 3.67
CA ASN A 32 12.42 0.06 4.86
C ASN A 32 11.44 0.72 5.81
N ALA A 33 11.34 0.20 7.03
CA ALA A 33 10.39 0.72 8.01
C ALA A 33 10.63 2.20 8.32
N GLU A 34 11.88 2.64 8.30
CA GLU A 34 12.19 4.04 8.59
C GLU A 34 11.64 4.98 7.52
N HIS A 35 11.43 4.47 6.31
CA HIS A 35 10.84 5.26 5.25
C HIS A 35 9.33 5.13 5.24
N ILE A 36 8.83 3.90 5.30
CA ILE A 36 7.40 3.67 5.13
C ILE A 36 6.57 4.34 6.21
N VAL A 37 7.14 4.49 7.40
CA VAL A 37 6.44 5.14 8.52
C VAL A 37 6.06 6.59 8.20
N ASN A 38 6.74 7.21 7.25
CA ASN A 38 6.54 8.62 6.93
C ASN A 38 5.45 8.88 5.90
N TRP A 39 5.06 7.87 5.12
CA TRP A 39 4.08 8.10 4.05
C TRP A 39 2.89 7.14 4.08
N TRP A 40 2.91 6.13 4.93
CA TRP A 40 1.85 5.13 4.97
C TRP A 40 0.56 5.72 5.51
N GLY A 41 -0.58 5.35 4.87
CA GLY A 41 -1.90 5.74 5.34
C GLY A 41 -2.44 6.97 4.65
N PRO A 42 -3.74 7.23 4.84
CA PRO A 42 -4.38 8.41 4.27
C PRO A 42 -3.86 9.70 4.92
N ASN A 43 -4.32 10.83 4.40
CA ASN A 43 -3.93 12.14 4.93
C ASN A 43 -4.26 12.24 6.41
N GLY A 44 -3.31 12.80 7.16
CA GLY A 44 -3.52 13.03 8.58
C GLY A 44 -3.12 11.87 9.47
N PHE A 45 -2.81 10.71 8.89
CA PHE A 45 -2.40 9.55 9.69
C PHE A 45 -0.89 9.56 9.93
N THR A 46 -0.51 9.06 11.11
CA THR A 46 0.88 8.77 11.42
C THR A 46 0.96 7.30 11.82
N ASN A 47 2.15 6.78 12.00
CA ASN A 47 2.34 5.33 12.20
C ASN A 47 3.40 5.03 13.22
N THR A 48 3.20 3.92 13.94
CA THR A 48 4.24 3.31 14.77
C THR A 48 4.40 1.89 14.27
N ILE A 49 5.59 1.54 13.79
CA ILE A 49 5.86 0.21 13.26
C ILE A 49 6.65 -0.58 14.29
N SER A 50 6.10 -1.68 14.75
CA SER A 50 6.77 -2.52 15.74
C SER A 50 7.54 -3.65 15.07
N LYS A 51 7.16 -4.03 13.86
CA LYS A 51 7.80 -5.12 13.16
C LYS A 51 7.57 -4.97 11.66
N MET A 52 8.62 -5.20 10.89
CA MET A 52 8.49 -5.20 9.44
C MET A 52 9.56 -6.10 8.85
N GLU A 53 9.19 -7.33 8.57
CA GLU A 53 10.08 -8.31 7.98
C GLU A 53 9.73 -8.45 6.52
N GLY A 54 10.40 -7.69 5.67
CA GLY A 54 10.05 -7.58 4.26
C GLY A 54 10.53 -8.75 3.40
N VAL A 55 10.21 -9.96 3.83
CA VAL A 55 10.55 -11.19 3.10
C VAL A 55 9.32 -12.09 3.10
N PRO A 56 9.24 -13.04 2.18
CA PRO A 56 8.07 -13.94 2.16
C PRO A 56 7.92 -14.64 3.50
N GLY A 57 6.70 -14.63 4.03
CA GLY A 57 6.39 -15.18 5.34
C GLY A 57 6.64 -14.22 6.49
N GLY A 58 7.24 -13.06 6.23
CA GLY A 58 7.56 -12.10 7.27
C GLY A 58 6.33 -11.35 7.75
N GLU A 59 6.41 -10.82 8.97
CA GLU A 59 5.30 -10.10 9.58
C GLU A 59 5.51 -8.60 9.49
N TRP A 60 4.40 -7.90 9.40
CA TRP A 60 4.40 -6.43 9.30
C TRP A 60 3.34 -5.93 10.28
N ASP A 61 3.79 -5.47 11.45
CA ASP A 61 2.90 -5.02 12.52
C ASP A 61 3.06 -3.51 12.70
N LEU A 62 1.95 -2.81 12.67
CA LEU A 62 1.98 -1.37 12.88
C LEU A 62 0.68 -0.87 13.49
N VAL A 63 0.75 0.31 14.08
CA VAL A 63 -0.43 1.01 14.56
C VAL A 63 -0.55 2.29 13.73
N MET A 64 -1.70 2.49 13.11
CA MET A 64 -1.98 3.71 12.37
C MET A 64 -2.72 4.65 13.32
N HIS A 65 -2.20 5.87 13.47
CA HIS A 65 -2.79 6.87 14.36
C HIS A 65 -3.59 7.85 13.53
N GLY A 66 -4.91 7.82 13.69
CA GLY A 66 -5.80 8.69 12.95
C GLY A 66 -5.74 10.12 13.44
N PRO A 67 -6.16 11.08 12.62
CA PRO A 67 -6.11 12.50 13.00
C PRO A 67 -7.06 12.84 14.15
N ASP A 68 -8.03 11.98 14.42
CA ASP A 68 -8.96 12.17 15.53
C ASP A 68 -8.51 11.51 16.82
N GLY A 69 -7.29 10.93 16.82
CA GLY A 69 -6.76 10.27 18.00
C GLY A 69 -7.06 8.78 18.09
N THR A 70 -7.75 8.24 17.10
CA THR A 70 -8.08 6.81 17.09
C THR A 70 -6.88 6.00 16.59
N ASP A 71 -6.55 4.94 17.29
CA ASP A 71 -5.46 4.05 16.90
C ASP A 71 -6.02 2.80 16.24
N TYR A 72 -5.43 2.43 15.11
CA TYR A 72 -5.85 1.25 14.35
C TYR A 72 -4.68 0.27 14.28
N LYS A 73 -4.82 -0.88 14.93
CA LYS A 73 -3.78 -1.89 14.89
C LYS A 73 -3.90 -2.66 13.59
N ASN A 74 -2.78 -2.80 12.91
CA ASN A 74 -2.75 -3.47 11.61
C ASN A 74 -1.69 -4.55 11.62
N LYS A 75 -2.04 -5.71 11.09
CA LYS A 75 -1.09 -6.80 10.93
C LYS A 75 -1.21 -7.37 9.53
N SER A 76 -0.07 -7.54 8.88
CA SER A 76 -0.01 -8.14 7.56
C SER A 76 1.10 -9.19 7.52
N ILE A 77 0.99 -10.11 6.57
CA ILE A 77 2.01 -11.12 6.30
C ILE A 77 2.44 -10.94 4.86
N PHE A 78 3.75 -10.83 4.64
CA PHE A 78 4.27 -10.75 3.28
C PHE A 78 4.17 -12.13 2.63
N LYS A 79 3.56 -12.18 1.44
CA LYS A 79 3.41 -13.44 0.71
C LYS A 79 4.45 -13.60 -0.38
N GLU A 80 4.74 -12.50 -1.11
CA GLU A 80 5.76 -12.48 -2.12
C GLU A 80 6.53 -11.19 -2.04
N VAL A 81 7.83 -11.27 -2.21
CA VAL A 81 8.67 -10.08 -2.30
C VAL A 81 9.67 -10.36 -3.39
N ILE A 82 9.46 -9.75 -4.56
CA ILE A 82 10.35 -9.90 -5.71
C ILE A 82 11.01 -8.55 -5.92
N PRO A 83 12.31 -8.44 -5.62
CA PRO A 83 12.99 -7.13 -5.62
C PRO A 83 12.77 -6.36 -6.91
N TYR A 84 12.38 -5.12 -6.75
CA TYR A 84 12.15 -4.15 -7.82
C TYR A 84 11.02 -4.53 -8.76
N LYS A 85 10.17 -5.48 -8.36
CA LYS A 85 9.08 -5.95 -9.23
C LYS A 85 7.74 -6.06 -8.54
N LYS A 86 7.69 -6.71 -7.36
CA LYS A 86 6.38 -7.03 -6.79
C LYS A 86 6.44 -7.25 -5.30
N ILE A 87 5.43 -6.77 -4.60
CA ILE A 87 5.18 -7.11 -3.21
C ILE A 87 3.72 -7.57 -3.11
N VAL A 88 3.53 -8.74 -2.50
CA VAL A 88 2.18 -9.22 -2.17
C VAL A 88 2.11 -9.37 -0.67
N TYR A 89 1.14 -8.72 -0.03
CA TYR A 89 0.94 -8.90 1.40
C TYR A 89 -0.53 -9.15 1.69
N GLU A 90 -0.78 -9.94 2.72
CA GLU A 90 -2.12 -10.22 3.18
C GLU A 90 -2.36 -9.45 4.47
N HIS A 91 -3.38 -8.59 4.47
CA HIS A 91 -3.79 -7.85 5.66
C HIS A 91 -4.66 -8.79 6.46
N VAL A 92 -4.14 -9.30 7.59
CA VAL A 92 -4.82 -10.36 8.34
C VAL A 92 -5.67 -9.83 9.48
N SER A 93 -5.48 -8.57 9.86
CA SER A 93 -6.41 -7.92 10.79
C SER A 93 -7.57 -7.35 9.97
N ALA A 94 -8.68 -7.01 10.63
CA ALA A 94 -9.82 -6.44 9.92
C ALA A 94 -9.50 -5.04 9.42
N PRO A 95 -9.91 -4.66 8.23
CA PRO A 95 -10.54 -5.47 7.19
C PRO A 95 -9.52 -6.35 6.47
N ARG A 96 -9.91 -7.57 6.13
CA ARG A 96 -8.99 -8.52 5.52
C ARG A 96 -8.98 -8.38 4.01
N PHE A 97 -7.78 -8.37 3.43
CA PHE A 97 -7.61 -8.30 1.98
C PHE A 97 -6.20 -8.75 1.62
N VAL A 98 -6.00 -9.02 0.34
CA VAL A 98 -4.68 -9.32 -0.20
C VAL A 98 -4.31 -8.15 -1.10
N ALA A 99 -3.15 -7.57 -0.86
CA ALA A 99 -2.67 -6.45 -1.68
C ALA A 99 -1.55 -6.93 -2.58
N THR A 100 -1.58 -6.50 -3.83
CA THR A 100 -0.53 -6.75 -4.79
C THR A 100 -0.03 -5.42 -5.28
N VAL A 101 1.26 -5.18 -5.12
CA VAL A 101 1.88 -3.93 -5.55
C VAL A 101 2.92 -4.28 -6.60
N ASP A 102 2.69 -3.83 -7.83
CA ASP A 102 3.61 -4.05 -8.94
C ASP A 102 4.40 -2.79 -9.23
N PHE A 103 5.68 -2.96 -9.49
CA PHE A 103 6.60 -1.84 -9.76
C PHE A 103 7.15 -2.01 -11.17
N GLU A 104 7.06 -0.96 -11.96
CA GLU A 104 7.59 -0.97 -13.32
C GLU A 104 8.60 0.14 -13.49
N ASP A 105 9.83 -0.24 -13.82
CA ASP A 105 10.94 0.69 -14.01
C ASP A 105 10.71 1.49 -15.30
N GLN A 106 10.67 2.80 -15.19
CA GLN A 106 10.51 3.69 -16.34
C GLN A 106 11.63 4.72 -16.38
N GLY A 107 12.83 4.31 -15.95
CA GLY A 107 13.99 5.19 -15.95
C GLY A 107 14.02 6.06 -14.73
N GLU A 108 13.75 7.35 -14.91
CA GLU A 108 13.76 8.28 -13.78
C GLU A 108 12.43 8.28 -13.04
N GLN A 109 11.45 7.54 -13.56
CA GLN A 109 10.14 7.39 -12.92
C GLN A 109 9.84 5.91 -12.74
N THR A 110 8.89 5.62 -11.87
CA THR A 110 8.42 4.26 -11.61
C THR A 110 6.91 4.27 -11.69
N LEU A 111 6.35 3.31 -12.43
CA LEU A 111 4.91 3.13 -12.42
C LEU A 111 4.57 2.11 -11.35
N ILE A 112 3.75 2.51 -10.40
CA ILE A 112 3.29 1.61 -9.35
C ILE A 112 1.82 1.29 -9.62
N THR A 113 1.46 0.01 -9.48
CA THR A 113 0.07 -0.43 -9.56
C THR A 113 -0.25 -1.16 -8.28
N TRP A 114 -1.24 -0.67 -7.55
CA TRP A 114 -1.57 -1.17 -6.21
C TRP A 114 -2.99 -1.70 -6.25
N GLN A 115 -3.14 -2.98 -6.00
CA GLN A 115 -4.44 -3.65 -6.00
C GLN A 115 -4.72 -4.20 -4.61
N MET A 116 -5.94 -3.96 -4.13
CA MET A 116 -6.42 -4.54 -2.87
C MET A 116 -7.62 -5.41 -3.21
N LEU A 117 -7.57 -6.69 -2.85
CA LEU A 117 -8.60 -7.65 -3.19
C LEU A 117 -9.22 -8.22 -1.93
N PHE A 118 -10.51 -8.00 -1.74
CA PHE A 118 -11.23 -8.46 -0.56
C PHE A 118 -11.85 -9.82 -0.81
N ALA A 119 -12.22 -10.53 0.26
CA ALA A 119 -12.74 -11.89 0.12
C ALA A 119 -14.08 -11.91 -0.57
N THR A 120 -14.92 -10.91 -0.33
CA THR A 120 -16.25 -10.84 -0.92
C THR A 120 -16.56 -9.41 -1.37
N ALA A 121 -17.54 -9.28 -2.26
CA ALA A 121 -18.00 -7.97 -2.70
C ALA A 121 -18.61 -7.20 -1.54
N GLU A 122 -19.27 -7.90 -0.64
CA GLU A 122 -19.86 -7.27 0.55
C GLU A 122 -18.81 -6.63 1.44
N GLU A 123 -17.73 -7.35 1.70
CA GLU A 123 -16.65 -6.82 2.52
C GLU A 123 -15.98 -5.63 1.86
N PHE A 124 -15.84 -5.67 0.55
CA PHE A 124 -15.27 -4.57 -0.20
C PHE A 124 -16.15 -3.32 -0.05
N ILE A 125 -17.45 -3.48 -0.30
CA ILE A 125 -18.39 -2.35 -0.21
C ILE A 125 -18.41 -1.79 1.20
N GLN A 126 -18.43 -2.66 2.20
CA GLN A 126 -18.46 -2.24 3.60
C GLN A 126 -17.21 -1.44 3.97
N THR A 127 -16.06 -1.90 3.49
CA THR A 127 -14.79 -1.24 3.78
C THR A 127 -14.73 0.12 3.12
N VAL A 128 -15.20 0.24 1.89
CA VAL A 128 -15.24 1.53 1.19
C VAL A 128 -16.15 2.50 1.92
N LYS A 129 -17.32 2.04 2.35
CA LYS A 129 -18.26 2.90 3.05
C LYS A 129 -17.76 3.33 4.42
N THR A 130 -17.18 2.38 5.16
CA THR A 130 -16.76 2.65 6.54
C THR A 130 -15.47 3.45 6.59
N PHE A 131 -14.50 3.09 5.76
CA PHE A 131 -13.15 3.65 5.84
C PHE A 131 -12.78 4.50 4.63
N LYS A 132 -13.65 4.59 3.62
CA LYS A 132 -13.36 5.31 2.37
C LYS A 132 -12.04 4.83 1.78
N ALA A 133 -11.93 3.51 1.64
CA ALA A 133 -10.68 2.88 1.24
C ALA A 133 -10.17 3.36 -0.12
N ASP A 134 -11.08 3.65 -1.05
CA ASP A 134 -10.69 4.15 -2.38
C ASP A 134 -10.03 5.53 -2.27
N GLU A 135 -10.64 6.42 -1.48
CA GLU A 135 -10.07 7.74 -1.26
C GLU A 135 -8.76 7.62 -0.49
N GLY A 136 -8.72 6.72 0.49
CA GLY A 136 -7.53 6.50 1.29
C GLY A 136 -6.34 6.02 0.45
N LEU A 137 -6.59 5.10 -0.49
CA LEU A 137 -5.54 4.60 -1.35
C LEU A 137 -4.99 5.71 -2.24
N LYS A 138 -5.88 6.54 -2.77
CA LYS A 138 -5.49 7.67 -3.60
C LYS A 138 -4.61 8.64 -2.82
N GLN A 139 -5.03 8.97 -1.60
CA GLN A 139 -4.27 9.86 -0.73
C GLN A 139 -2.92 9.27 -0.37
N ASN A 140 -2.90 7.95 -0.13
CA ASN A 140 -1.66 7.28 0.23
C ASN A 140 -0.65 7.33 -0.93
N LEU A 141 -1.11 7.12 -2.15
CA LEU A 141 -0.25 7.21 -3.32
C LEU A 141 0.28 8.62 -3.51
N GLU A 142 -0.54 9.61 -3.23
CA GLU A 142 -0.11 11.00 -3.34
C GLU A 142 0.94 11.34 -2.28
N LYS A 143 0.74 10.87 -1.05
CA LYS A 143 1.72 11.06 0.01
C LYS A 143 3.06 10.41 -0.36
N LEU A 144 2.98 9.22 -0.95
CA LEU A 144 4.19 8.53 -1.39
C LEU A 144 4.93 9.34 -2.44
N ASN A 145 4.20 9.88 -3.41
CA ASN A 145 4.83 10.66 -4.47
C ASN A 145 5.49 11.93 -3.92
N VAL A 146 4.81 12.60 -3.00
CA VAL A 146 5.37 13.81 -2.38
C VAL A 146 6.62 13.47 -1.56
N TYR A 147 6.57 12.37 -0.82
CA TYR A 147 7.70 11.94 -0.02
C TYR A 147 8.91 11.63 -0.90
N LEU A 148 8.67 10.91 -1.99
CA LEU A 148 9.73 10.56 -2.93
C LEU A 148 10.33 11.80 -3.59
N ALA A 149 9.48 12.76 -3.96
CA ALA A 149 9.97 13.99 -4.58
C ALA A 149 10.90 14.74 -3.62
N GLY A 150 10.56 14.76 -2.34
CA GLY A 150 11.40 15.39 -1.34
C GLY A 150 12.75 14.71 -1.18
N LEU A 151 12.77 13.38 -1.22
CA LEU A 151 14.03 12.65 -1.14
C LEU A 151 14.86 12.82 -2.39
N ASN A 152 14.20 12.78 -3.55
CA ASN A 152 14.90 12.84 -4.83
C ASN A 152 15.58 14.17 -5.05
N THR A 153 14.98 15.26 -4.56
CA THR A 153 15.59 16.57 -4.72
C THR A 153 16.82 16.79 -3.84
N LYS A 154 17.01 15.95 -2.84
CA LYS A 154 18.17 16.04 -1.98
C LYS A 154 19.38 15.34 -2.55
N ILE A 155 19.18 14.59 -3.59
CA ILE A 155 20.25 13.87 -4.26
C ILE A 155 20.87 14.73 -5.33
#